data_10f3cf9ed413d2a89fa0818c28747689
#
_entry.id   10f3cf9ed413d2a89fa0818c28747689
#
_cell.length_a   1.000
_cell.length_b   1.000
_cell.length_c   1.000
_cell.angle_alpha   90.00
_cell.angle_beta   90.00
_cell.angle_gamma   90.00
#
_symmetry.space_group_name_H-M   'P 1'
#
loop_
_entity.id
_entity.type
_entity.pdbx_description
1 polymer ?
#
loop_
_entity_poly.entity_id
_entity_poly.type
_entity_poly.pdbx_seq_one_letter_code
_entity_poly.pdbx_strand_id
1 'polypeptide(L)'
;MSNLKQTEPVSGPKPVLSIRDLCLARGGRALFDKLNLEVNRGEVIAIVGASGSGKSSLLELIFSDTRHPPVYSGDIRFDRAQAALVMQDGALLDHLSVLDNLQLVSAYSGSNRTNTELLELLERLNIPLSQAGQPAGHLSGGEKRRVAVARALVYQPELIFFDEPDAGLDIANRRELAALLRELVEIHRTTVVIVTHDPLLAGLVAHKVYVLEEGRLQQALTWKGFPATPAAANQRREAVETLAESAQLPQIAAGSTGLDKTTWLSGDLARDVWRTVASVLRSNPSPRHYLAVFWKMLRMGAFSGIPFFFLVGAMLGATTIVVVRNLVVSVVQGLDVPEMARHTVEYFLSAYPSLREWLIEQIMDRVDFNVLAEPTLKRLVEEPDMVLDHLNGLYIAVFVPAIAAILFAARSGSVVSAWLGVLTFGRKVEALKSLGVNPELYLRSPSVTALIASYLFTAVVFGLGMWVGSFLTAQTLYQVQDAAHLLTVTPAMLHSVDGFYKMAIYSAIVPLTICTLGLAPKGSVDSVGRHTTMAIIYSTVMVAVVELGFALKPWQFLLTG
;
A
#
# COMPACT_ATOMS: atom_id res chain seq x y z
N MET A 1 16.76 -65.03 -27.45
CA MET A 1 16.45 -63.77 -28.18
C MET A 1 16.51 -62.65 -27.19
N SER A 2 17.44 -61.82 -27.40
CA SER A 2 18.03 -60.83 -26.50
C SER A 2 17.10 -59.64 -26.17
N ASN A 3 16.89 -59.42 -24.88
CA ASN A 3 16.38 -58.15 -24.37
C ASN A 3 17.47 -57.05 -24.47
N LEU A 4 17.41 -56.25 -25.50
CA LEU A 4 18.12 -54.97 -25.54
C LEU A 4 17.43 -54.01 -24.59
N LYS A 5 17.98 -53.83 -23.36
CA LYS A 5 17.71 -52.67 -22.51
C LYS A 5 18.13 -51.43 -23.29
N GLN A 6 17.16 -50.62 -23.67
CA GLN A 6 17.42 -49.26 -24.11
C GLN A 6 18.07 -48.54 -22.93
N THR A 7 19.34 -48.21 -23.06
CA THR A 7 20.06 -47.29 -22.17
C THR A 7 19.43 -45.93 -22.35
N GLU A 8 18.74 -45.46 -21.28
CA GLU A 8 18.34 -44.05 -21.18
C GLU A 8 19.60 -43.18 -21.43
N PRO A 9 19.47 -42.09 -22.19
CA PRO A 9 20.60 -41.18 -22.39
C PRO A 9 21.00 -40.63 -21.02
N VAL A 10 22.27 -40.72 -20.68
CA VAL A 10 22.89 -40.12 -19.49
C VAL A 10 22.48 -38.65 -19.46
N SER A 11 21.56 -38.31 -18.58
CA SER A 11 21.11 -36.93 -18.40
C SER A 11 22.31 -36.14 -17.89
N GLY A 12 22.82 -35.23 -18.71
CA GLY A 12 23.76 -34.20 -18.28
C GLY A 12 23.21 -33.42 -17.06
N PRO A 13 24.03 -32.67 -16.34
CA PRO A 13 23.60 -31.93 -15.18
C PRO A 13 22.40 -31.07 -15.55
N LYS A 14 21.30 -31.24 -14.80
CA LYS A 14 20.04 -30.48 -15.03
C LYS A 14 20.34 -28.98 -14.94
N PRO A 15 19.91 -28.18 -15.93
CA PRO A 15 20.08 -26.72 -15.86
C PRO A 15 19.35 -26.13 -14.68
N VAL A 16 19.91 -25.09 -14.04
CA VAL A 16 19.29 -24.34 -12.94
C VAL A 16 18.15 -23.47 -13.46
N LEU A 17 18.28 -22.99 -14.71
CA LEU A 17 17.21 -22.27 -15.41
C LEU A 17 17.05 -22.86 -16.81
N SER A 18 15.82 -23.14 -17.21
CA SER A 18 15.46 -23.53 -18.57
C SER A 18 14.26 -22.77 -19.04
N ILE A 19 14.41 -22.04 -20.14
CA ILE A 19 13.33 -21.33 -20.83
C ILE A 19 13.22 -21.94 -22.22
N ARG A 20 12.02 -22.36 -22.62
CA ARG A 20 11.76 -23.00 -23.91
C ARG A 20 10.61 -22.38 -24.64
N ASP A 21 10.82 -22.01 -25.88
CA ASP A 21 9.83 -21.49 -26.83
C ASP A 21 8.98 -20.34 -26.23
N LEU A 22 9.63 -19.46 -25.44
CA LEU A 22 8.95 -18.36 -24.78
C LEU A 22 8.50 -17.32 -25.80
N CYS A 23 7.19 -17.11 -25.89
CA CYS A 23 6.58 -16.04 -26.68
C CYS A 23 5.78 -15.11 -25.75
N LEU A 24 5.98 -13.82 -25.90
CA LEU A 24 5.26 -12.76 -25.18
C LEU A 24 4.90 -11.64 -26.14
N ALA A 25 3.64 -11.22 -26.12
CA ALA A 25 3.17 -10.03 -26.82
C ALA A 25 2.70 -8.96 -25.81
N ARG A 26 3.06 -7.71 -26.04
CA ARG A 26 2.64 -6.56 -25.23
C ARG A 26 2.19 -5.43 -26.15
N GLY A 27 0.97 -4.92 -25.92
CA GLY A 27 0.43 -3.84 -26.75
C GLY A 27 0.25 -4.17 -28.24
N GLY A 28 0.00 -5.46 -28.56
CA GLY A 28 -0.16 -5.93 -29.96
C GLY A 28 1.17 -6.19 -30.69
N ARG A 29 2.33 -5.98 -30.03
CA ARG A 29 3.67 -6.26 -30.57
C ARG A 29 4.26 -7.49 -29.91
N ALA A 30 4.85 -8.39 -30.71
CA ALA A 30 5.65 -9.50 -30.20
C ALA A 30 6.90 -8.94 -29.51
N LEU A 31 7.05 -9.23 -28.20
CA LEU A 31 8.22 -8.86 -27.40
C LEU A 31 9.24 -10.00 -27.37
N PHE A 32 8.77 -11.25 -27.30
CA PHE A 32 9.56 -12.45 -27.44
C PHE A 32 8.94 -13.39 -28.48
N ASP A 33 9.80 -13.99 -29.31
CA ASP A 33 9.44 -14.97 -30.34
C ASP A 33 10.30 -16.22 -30.19
N LYS A 34 9.75 -17.27 -29.57
CA LYS A 34 10.43 -18.55 -29.30
C LYS A 34 11.79 -18.40 -28.63
N LEU A 35 11.86 -17.55 -27.58
CA LEU A 35 13.09 -17.34 -26.84
C LEU A 35 13.44 -18.60 -26.06
N ASN A 36 14.71 -19.06 -26.23
CA ASN A 36 15.27 -20.23 -25.55
C ASN A 36 16.50 -19.83 -24.76
N LEU A 37 16.63 -20.31 -23.51
CA LEU A 37 17.78 -20.08 -22.65
C LEU A 37 17.97 -21.25 -21.70
N GLU A 38 19.17 -21.79 -21.63
CA GLU A 38 19.58 -22.79 -20.63
C GLU A 38 20.81 -22.30 -19.87
N VAL A 39 20.72 -22.35 -18.54
CA VAL A 39 21.76 -21.90 -17.61
C VAL A 39 22.15 -23.03 -16.70
N ASN A 40 23.43 -23.42 -16.69
CA ASN A 40 23.96 -24.47 -15.84
C ASN A 40 24.45 -23.88 -14.50
N ARG A 41 24.53 -24.75 -13.49
CA ARG A 41 25.01 -24.36 -12.15
C ARG A 41 26.45 -23.81 -12.23
N GLY A 42 26.68 -22.66 -11.58
CA GLY A 42 27.99 -22.00 -11.50
C GLY A 42 28.40 -21.26 -12.78
N GLU A 43 27.48 -21.09 -13.74
CA GLU A 43 27.73 -20.26 -14.93
C GLU A 43 27.37 -18.79 -14.67
N VAL A 44 28.10 -17.90 -15.34
CA VAL A 44 27.73 -16.49 -15.51
C VAL A 44 27.26 -16.26 -16.92
N ILE A 45 26.02 -15.85 -17.07
CA ILE A 45 25.45 -15.50 -18.38
C ILE A 45 25.19 -14.00 -18.43
N ALA A 46 25.64 -13.34 -19.49
CA ALA A 46 25.29 -11.98 -19.80
C ALA A 46 24.27 -11.94 -20.95
N ILE A 47 23.16 -11.21 -20.74
CA ILE A 47 22.17 -10.90 -21.76
C ILE A 47 22.36 -9.44 -22.14
N VAL A 48 22.86 -9.19 -23.35
CA VAL A 48 23.07 -7.85 -23.89
C VAL A 48 22.04 -7.52 -24.97
N GLY A 49 21.81 -6.26 -25.23
CA GLY A 49 20.87 -5.80 -26.27
C GLY A 49 20.56 -4.32 -26.14
N ALA A 50 19.99 -3.73 -27.18
CA ALA A 50 19.62 -2.32 -27.22
C ALA A 50 18.63 -1.95 -26.09
N SER A 51 18.59 -0.66 -25.73
CA SER A 51 17.56 -0.17 -24.81
C SER A 51 16.16 -0.41 -25.40
N GLY A 52 15.25 -0.95 -24.60
CA GLY A 52 13.90 -1.30 -25.06
C GLY A 52 13.77 -2.65 -25.78
N SER A 53 14.85 -3.46 -25.91
CA SER A 53 14.79 -4.80 -26.51
C SER A 53 13.97 -5.83 -25.73
N GLY A 54 13.56 -5.51 -24.48
CA GLY A 54 12.76 -6.42 -23.65
C GLY A 54 13.54 -7.10 -22.52
N LYS A 55 14.80 -6.74 -22.27
CA LYS A 55 15.65 -7.37 -21.23
C LYS A 55 15.00 -7.33 -19.83
N SER A 56 14.59 -6.15 -19.37
CA SER A 56 13.91 -6.01 -18.08
C SER A 56 12.52 -6.66 -18.08
N SER A 57 11.86 -6.74 -19.25
CA SER A 57 10.59 -7.46 -19.38
C SER A 57 10.76 -8.98 -19.22
N LEU A 58 11.92 -9.54 -19.63
CA LEU A 58 12.24 -10.94 -19.37
C LEU A 58 12.37 -11.21 -17.88
N LEU A 59 13.08 -10.36 -17.14
CA LEU A 59 13.18 -10.47 -15.68
C LEU A 59 11.83 -10.26 -15.01
N GLU A 60 11.04 -9.27 -15.46
CA GLU A 60 9.68 -9.04 -14.99
C GLU A 60 8.80 -10.27 -15.15
N LEU A 61 8.89 -10.96 -16.31
CA LEU A 61 8.14 -12.17 -16.56
C LEU A 61 8.60 -13.33 -15.65
N ILE A 62 9.90 -13.55 -15.50
CA ILE A 62 10.47 -14.59 -14.65
C ILE A 62 10.04 -14.41 -13.19
N PHE A 63 10.04 -13.17 -12.66
CA PHE A 63 9.66 -12.84 -11.30
C PHE A 63 8.21 -12.35 -11.15
N SER A 64 7.38 -12.39 -12.21
CA SER A 64 5.99 -11.99 -12.17
C SER A 64 5.22 -12.74 -11.08
N ASP A 65 4.22 -12.08 -10.54
CA ASP A 65 3.33 -12.69 -9.55
C ASP A 65 2.56 -13.85 -10.21
N THR A 66 2.70 -15.05 -9.68
CA THR A 66 1.96 -16.23 -10.15
C THR A 66 0.43 -16.07 -10.09
N ARG A 67 -0.03 -15.04 -9.41
CA ARG A 67 -1.46 -14.73 -9.26
C ARG A 67 -2.06 -14.01 -10.46
N HIS A 68 -1.25 -13.21 -11.16
CA HIS A 68 -1.61 -12.47 -12.37
C HIS A 68 -0.47 -12.56 -13.39
N PRO A 69 -0.18 -13.77 -13.89
CA PRO A 69 0.89 -13.92 -14.86
C PRO A 69 0.51 -13.13 -16.13
N PRO A 70 1.47 -12.44 -16.75
CA PRO A 70 1.25 -11.93 -18.10
C PRO A 70 0.90 -13.09 -19.02
N VAL A 71 0.10 -12.82 -20.04
CA VAL A 71 -0.25 -13.87 -21.03
C VAL A 71 0.98 -14.13 -21.88
N TYR A 72 1.57 -15.32 -21.72
CA TYR A 72 2.69 -15.80 -22.52
C TYR A 72 2.49 -17.27 -22.89
N SER A 73 3.21 -17.74 -23.89
CA SER A 73 3.33 -19.16 -24.20
C SER A 73 4.80 -19.62 -24.08
N GLY A 74 5.00 -20.93 -23.95
CA GLY A 74 6.31 -21.50 -23.67
C GLY A 74 6.45 -21.97 -22.23
N ASP A 75 7.64 -22.44 -21.88
CA ASP A 75 7.92 -23.06 -20.58
C ASP A 75 9.10 -22.36 -19.89
N ILE A 76 8.95 -22.00 -18.61
CA ILE A 76 10.00 -21.42 -17.77
C ILE A 76 10.15 -22.30 -16.54
N ARG A 77 11.30 -22.95 -16.40
CA ARG A 77 11.60 -23.85 -15.28
C ARG A 77 12.82 -23.38 -14.51
N PHE A 78 12.63 -23.07 -13.26
CA PHE A 78 13.68 -22.84 -12.27
C PHE A 78 13.07 -22.93 -10.88
N ASP A 79 13.90 -23.13 -9.85
CA ASP A 79 13.42 -23.07 -8.48
C ASP A 79 13.35 -21.60 -8.01
N ARG A 80 12.14 -21.07 -7.96
CA ARG A 80 11.89 -19.69 -7.53
C ARG A 80 12.32 -19.44 -6.09
N ALA A 81 12.23 -20.46 -5.22
CA ALA A 81 12.67 -20.38 -3.84
C ALA A 81 14.20 -20.35 -3.68
N GLN A 82 14.94 -20.63 -4.76
CA GLN A 82 16.40 -20.59 -4.80
C GLN A 82 16.92 -19.49 -5.74
N ALA A 83 16.05 -18.54 -6.13
CA ALA A 83 16.41 -17.46 -7.04
C ALA A 83 16.23 -16.09 -6.39
N ALA A 84 17.16 -15.19 -6.61
CA ALA A 84 17.11 -13.80 -6.15
C ALA A 84 17.23 -12.82 -7.32
N LEU A 85 16.60 -11.63 -7.18
CA LEU A 85 16.69 -10.53 -8.13
C LEU A 85 17.31 -9.31 -7.47
N VAL A 86 18.41 -8.82 -8.04
CA VAL A 86 19.04 -7.56 -7.68
C VAL A 86 18.70 -6.53 -8.74
N MET A 87 17.92 -5.54 -8.37
CA MET A 87 17.44 -4.45 -9.24
C MET A 87 18.51 -3.38 -9.42
N GLN A 88 18.39 -2.60 -10.50
CA GLN A 88 19.29 -1.52 -10.89
C GLN A 88 19.60 -0.54 -9.73
N ASP A 89 18.58 -0.10 -9.00
CA ASP A 89 18.71 0.82 -7.85
C ASP A 89 18.95 0.10 -6.51
N GLY A 90 19.24 -1.20 -6.54
CA GLY A 90 19.36 -2.05 -5.36
C GLY A 90 18.03 -2.32 -4.64
N ALA A 91 16.99 -1.55 -4.89
CA ALA A 91 15.65 -1.66 -4.29
C ALA A 91 15.68 -1.84 -2.75
N LEU A 92 16.59 -1.11 -2.09
CA LEU A 92 16.68 -1.10 -0.63
C LEU A 92 15.50 -0.35 -0.01
N LEU A 93 15.19 -0.69 1.23
CA LEU A 93 14.24 0.05 2.03
C LEU A 93 14.95 1.25 2.67
N ASP A 94 14.81 2.43 2.07
CA ASP A 94 15.55 3.65 2.45
C ASP A 94 15.34 4.07 3.90
N HIS A 95 14.22 3.67 4.51
CA HIS A 95 13.86 4.00 5.89
C HIS A 95 14.45 3.04 6.92
N LEU A 96 15.01 1.92 6.48
CA LEU A 96 15.72 0.97 7.32
C LEU A 96 17.22 1.27 7.26
N SER A 97 17.93 0.91 8.34
CA SER A 97 19.38 0.92 8.29
C SER A 97 19.92 -0.12 7.31
N VAL A 98 21.20 -0.01 6.97
CA VAL A 98 21.89 -1.01 6.15
C VAL A 98 21.75 -2.39 6.79
N LEU A 99 22.05 -2.51 8.07
CA LEU A 99 21.96 -3.78 8.80
C LEU A 99 20.51 -4.28 8.90
N ASP A 100 19.52 -3.39 9.15
CA ASP A 100 18.11 -3.80 9.21
C ASP A 100 17.59 -4.34 7.85
N ASN A 101 18.10 -3.83 6.72
CA ASN A 101 17.77 -4.37 5.39
C ASN A 101 18.23 -5.84 5.24
N LEU A 102 19.37 -6.22 5.82
CA LEU A 102 19.89 -7.59 5.82
C LEU A 102 19.13 -8.46 6.84
N GLN A 103 18.95 -7.96 8.06
CA GLN A 103 18.21 -8.64 9.14
C GLN A 103 16.79 -9.00 8.73
N LEU A 104 16.12 -8.11 7.97
CA LEU A 104 14.79 -8.36 7.45
C LEU A 104 14.77 -9.64 6.59
N VAL A 105 15.69 -9.75 5.62
CA VAL A 105 15.78 -10.92 4.77
C VAL A 105 16.15 -12.16 5.58
N SER A 106 17.11 -12.07 6.49
CA SER A 106 17.50 -13.18 7.37
C SER A 106 16.32 -13.74 8.16
N ALA A 107 15.49 -12.87 8.73
CA ALA A 107 14.34 -13.28 9.52
C ALA A 107 13.22 -13.94 8.69
N TYR A 108 12.98 -13.45 7.48
CA TYR A 108 11.90 -13.96 6.63
C TYR A 108 12.29 -15.16 5.76
N SER A 109 13.56 -15.26 5.37
CA SER A 109 14.08 -16.41 4.60
C SER A 109 14.37 -17.64 5.47
N GLY A 110 14.36 -17.46 6.79
CA GLY A 110 14.72 -18.53 7.73
C GLY A 110 16.22 -18.81 7.80
N SER A 111 17.08 -17.96 7.20
CA SER A 111 18.54 -18.13 7.27
C SER A 111 19.11 -17.87 8.67
N ASN A 112 18.35 -17.13 9.53
CA ASN A 112 18.64 -16.87 10.95
C ASN A 112 20.09 -16.46 11.23
N ARG A 113 20.72 -15.70 10.32
CA ARG A 113 22.08 -15.22 10.50
C ARG A 113 22.19 -14.27 11.69
N THR A 114 23.25 -14.40 12.43
CA THR A 114 23.59 -13.53 13.55
C THR A 114 24.02 -12.14 13.04
N ASN A 115 23.95 -11.13 13.90
CA ASN A 115 24.42 -9.79 13.55
C ASN A 115 25.90 -9.78 13.17
N THR A 116 26.71 -10.60 13.83
CA THR A 116 28.14 -10.72 13.52
C THR A 116 28.36 -11.21 12.10
N GLU A 117 27.67 -12.27 11.68
CA GLU A 117 27.77 -12.80 10.31
C GLU A 117 27.27 -11.80 9.26
N LEU A 118 26.23 -11.00 9.59
CA LEU A 118 25.76 -9.96 8.69
C LEU A 118 26.74 -8.79 8.57
N LEU A 119 27.41 -8.42 9.66
CA LEU A 119 28.45 -7.39 9.66
C LEU A 119 29.70 -7.85 8.90
N GLU A 120 30.14 -9.10 9.11
CA GLU A 120 31.23 -9.70 8.33
C GLU A 120 30.91 -9.72 6.83
N LEU A 121 29.66 -10.00 6.45
CA LEU A 121 29.23 -9.97 5.05
C LEU A 121 29.31 -8.54 4.47
N LEU A 122 28.93 -7.51 5.25
CA LEU A 122 29.09 -6.12 4.82
C LEU A 122 30.56 -5.74 4.62
N GLU A 123 31.42 -6.16 5.53
CA GLU A 123 32.85 -5.88 5.49
C GLU A 123 33.51 -6.52 4.26
N ARG A 124 33.17 -7.81 3.94
CA ARG A 124 33.62 -8.50 2.73
C ARG A 124 33.23 -7.78 1.44
N LEU A 125 32.09 -7.07 1.46
CA LEU A 125 31.60 -6.30 0.33
C LEU A 125 32.08 -4.83 0.34
N ASN A 126 33.14 -4.54 1.07
CA ASN A 126 33.72 -3.20 1.20
C ASN A 126 32.70 -2.13 1.64
N ILE A 127 31.81 -2.50 2.57
CA ILE A 127 30.87 -1.57 3.20
C ILE A 127 31.38 -1.29 4.60
N PRO A 128 31.75 -0.04 4.93
CA PRO A 128 32.26 0.32 6.24
C PRO A 128 31.27 -0.01 7.36
N LEU A 129 31.71 -0.65 8.44
CA LEU A 129 30.84 -1.00 9.57
C LEU A 129 30.20 0.22 10.23
N SER A 130 30.84 1.39 10.13
CA SER A 130 30.28 2.67 10.58
C SER A 130 28.97 3.03 9.85
N GLN A 131 28.75 2.50 8.67
CA GLN A 131 27.53 2.72 7.90
C GLN A 131 26.40 1.71 8.23
N ALA A 132 26.70 0.63 8.95
CA ALA A 132 25.72 -0.43 9.23
C ALA A 132 24.45 0.09 9.92
N GLY A 133 24.56 1.08 10.79
CA GLY A 133 23.45 1.73 11.48
C GLY A 133 22.80 2.89 10.71
N GLN A 134 23.38 3.33 9.58
CA GLN A 134 22.84 4.45 8.82
C GLN A 134 21.63 4.02 7.98
N PRO A 135 20.63 4.91 7.76
CA PRO A 135 19.56 4.66 6.82
C PRO A 135 20.10 4.41 5.40
N ALA A 136 19.60 3.36 4.74
CA ALA A 136 20.06 3.00 3.41
C ALA A 136 19.80 4.11 2.36
N GLY A 137 18.86 5.03 2.64
CA GLY A 137 18.59 6.20 1.82
C GLY A 137 19.79 7.14 1.67
N HIS A 138 20.71 7.18 2.65
CA HIS A 138 21.87 8.09 2.68
C HIS A 138 23.09 7.55 1.95
N LEU A 139 23.06 6.28 1.51
CA LEU A 139 24.17 5.66 0.80
C LEU A 139 24.30 6.20 -0.64
N SER A 140 25.54 6.24 -1.14
CA SER A 140 25.83 6.44 -2.56
C SER A 140 25.25 5.31 -3.42
N GLY A 141 25.11 5.54 -4.73
CA GLY A 141 24.58 4.52 -5.64
C GLY A 141 25.40 3.22 -5.65
N GLY A 142 26.73 3.31 -5.57
CA GLY A 142 27.61 2.16 -5.49
C GLY A 142 27.46 1.38 -4.18
N GLU A 143 27.39 2.08 -3.04
CA GLU A 143 27.13 1.45 -1.74
C GLU A 143 25.77 0.78 -1.70
N LYS A 144 24.71 1.42 -2.21
CA LYS A 144 23.37 0.80 -2.31
C LYS A 144 23.41 -0.52 -3.06
N ARG A 145 24.16 -0.60 -4.18
CA ARG A 145 24.29 -1.83 -4.94
C ARG A 145 25.03 -2.91 -4.16
N ARG A 146 26.15 -2.58 -3.52
CA ARG A 146 26.88 -3.53 -2.67
C ARG A 146 26.00 -4.05 -1.52
N VAL A 147 25.24 -3.19 -0.86
CA VAL A 147 24.26 -3.61 0.16
C VAL A 147 23.16 -4.49 -0.43
N ALA A 148 22.68 -4.20 -1.65
CA ALA A 148 21.68 -5.04 -2.32
C ALA A 148 22.20 -6.44 -2.64
N VAL A 149 23.47 -6.53 -3.05
CA VAL A 149 24.16 -7.81 -3.22
C VAL A 149 24.30 -8.54 -1.89
N ALA A 150 24.76 -7.84 -0.82
CA ALA A 150 24.82 -8.41 0.54
C ALA A 150 23.45 -8.98 0.93
N ARG A 151 22.40 -8.21 0.73
CA ARG A 151 21.03 -8.63 1.04
C ARG A 151 20.59 -9.87 0.27
N ALA A 152 20.95 -9.97 -1.02
CA ALA A 152 20.68 -11.16 -1.82
C ALA A 152 21.45 -12.38 -1.30
N LEU A 153 22.71 -12.22 -0.87
CA LEU A 153 23.52 -13.30 -0.31
C LEU A 153 23.04 -13.81 1.06
N VAL A 154 22.35 -12.96 1.84
CA VAL A 154 21.69 -13.43 3.06
C VAL A 154 20.65 -14.50 2.78
N TYR A 155 19.98 -14.41 1.64
CA TYR A 155 19.00 -15.39 1.17
C TYR A 155 19.62 -16.73 0.72
N GLN A 156 20.93 -16.75 0.40
CA GLN A 156 21.68 -17.93 -0.10
C GLN A 156 21.08 -18.56 -1.37
N PRO A 157 20.81 -17.78 -2.41
CA PRO A 157 20.21 -18.30 -3.63
C PRO A 157 21.21 -19.14 -4.43
N GLU A 158 20.71 -20.14 -5.19
CA GLU A 158 21.50 -20.86 -6.20
C GLU A 158 21.63 -20.04 -7.50
N LEU A 159 20.68 -19.14 -7.77
CA LEU A 159 20.58 -18.33 -8.97
C LEU A 159 20.32 -16.87 -8.62
N ILE A 160 21.17 -15.96 -9.08
CA ILE A 160 20.98 -14.52 -8.92
C ILE A 160 20.83 -13.87 -10.29
N PHE A 161 19.78 -13.08 -10.43
CA PHE A 161 19.59 -12.19 -11.56
C PHE A 161 19.99 -10.76 -11.19
N PHE A 162 20.70 -10.10 -12.08
CA PHE A 162 21.07 -8.70 -11.96
C PHE A 162 20.46 -7.91 -13.13
N ASP A 163 19.70 -6.87 -12.81
CA ASP A 163 19.11 -5.94 -13.77
C ASP A 163 19.95 -4.67 -13.83
N GLU A 164 20.75 -4.49 -14.89
CA GLU A 164 21.64 -3.36 -15.14
C GLU A 164 22.47 -2.93 -13.91
N PRO A 165 23.25 -3.83 -13.31
CA PRO A 165 23.97 -3.54 -12.06
C PRO A 165 25.07 -2.50 -12.22
N ASP A 166 25.50 -2.23 -13.45
CA ASP A 166 26.56 -1.33 -13.87
C ASP A 166 26.07 0.07 -14.22
N ALA A 167 24.76 0.31 -14.30
CA ALA A 167 24.19 1.59 -14.71
C ALA A 167 24.66 2.76 -13.82
N GLY A 168 25.27 3.79 -14.44
CA GLY A 168 25.79 4.97 -13.74
C GLY A 168 27.05 4.73 -12.91
N LEU A 169 27.73 3.57 -13.06
CA LEU A 169 29.04 3.33 -12.47
C LEU A 169 30.16 3.83 -13.40
N ASP A 170 31.21 4.40 -12.79
CA ASP A 170 32.47 4.64 -13.49
C ASP A 170 33.25 3.34 -13.71
N ILE A 171 34.33 3.41 -14.47
CA ILE A 171 35.14 2.24 -14.85
C ILE A 171 35.74 1.53 -13.63
N ALA A 172 36.15 2.24 -12.59
CA ALA A 172 36.72 1.66 -11.39
C ALA A 172 35.69 0.86 -10.62
N ASN A 173 34.51 1.45 -10.38
CA ASN A 173 33.39 0.78 -9.70
C ASN A 173 32.84 -0.42 -10.49
N ARG A 174 32.86 -0.38 -11.85
CA ARG A 174 32.50 -1.55 -12.68
C ARG A 174 33.49 -2.72 -12.50
N ARG A 175 34.79 -2.42 -12.38
CA ARG A 175 35.81 -3.45 -12.12
C ARG A 175 35.65 -4.08 -10.73
N GLU A 176 35.33 -3.27 -9.72
CA GLU A 176 34.99 -3.78 -8.38
C GLU A 176 33.75 -4.68 -8.40
N LEU A 177 32.70 -4.26 -9.10
CA LEU A 177 31.52 -5.09 -9.29
C LEU A 177 31.85 -6.41 -10.00
N ALA A 178 32.69 -6.37 -11.03
CA ALA A 178 33.12 -7.57 -11.74
C ALA A 178 33.90 -8.51 -10.81
N ALA A 179 34.79 -7.99 -9.96
CA ALA A 179 35.53 -8.80 -8.99
C ALA A 179 34.58 -9.46 -7.98
N LEU A 180 33.59 -8.71 -7.48
CA LEU A 180 32.55 -9.23 -6.60
C LEU A 180 31.74 -10.36 -7.25
N LEU A 181 31.28 -10.17 -8.49
CA LEU A 181 30.52 -11.20 -9.21
C LEU A 181 31.33 -12.48 -9.47
N ARG A 182 32.62 -12.35 -9.71
CA ARG A 182 33.52 -13.50 -9.81
C ARG A 182 33.63 -14.25 -8.49
N GLU A 183 33.85 -13.53 -7.39
CA GLU A 183 33.92 -14.11 -6.05
C GLU A 183 32.65 -14.90 -5.72
N LEU A 184 31.47 -14.36 -6.04
CA LEU A 184 30.19 -15.05 -5.86
C LEU A 184 30.14 -16.41 -6.56
N VAL A 185 30.70 -16.49 -7.78
CA VAL A 185 30.63 -17.70 -8.57
C VAL A 185 31.73 -18.69 -8.13
N GLU A 186 32.95 -18.22 -7.92
CA GLU A 186 34.08 -19.07 -7.57
C GLU A 186 33.98 -19.66 -6.16
N ILE A 187 33.62 -18.83 -5.18
CA ILE A 187 33.56 -19.22 -3.77
C ILE A 187 32.21 -19.83 -3.41
N HIS A 188 31.12 -19.16 -3.77
CA HIS A 188 29.77 -19.57 -3.37
C HIS A 188 29.09 -20.51 -4.37
N ARG A 189 29.70 -20.81 -5.51
CA ARG A 189 29.11 -21.63 -6.58
C ARG A 189 27.76 -21.13 -7.07
N THR A 190 27.47 -19.84 -6.89
CA THR A 190 26.23 -19.21 -7.29
C THR A 190 26.17 -19.05 -8.80
N THR A 191 25.04 -19.35 -9.41
CA THR A 191 24.78 -19.09 -10.82
C THR A 191 24.32 -17.66 -11.01
N VAL A 192 24.82 -16.98 -12.03
CA VAL A 192 24.54 -15.55 -12.23
C VAL A 192 24.04 -15.29 -13.63
N VAL A 193 22.91 -14.55 -13.73
CA VAL A 193 22.39 -14.03 -14.99
C VAL A 193 22.39 -12.50 -14.91
N ILE A 194 23.13 -11.84 -15.78
CA ILE A 194 23.27 -10.38 -15.81
C ILE A 194 22.58 -9.87 -17.06
N VAL A 195 21.66 -8.96 -16.87
CA VAL A 195 21.09 -8.14 -17.93
C VAL A 195 21.83 -6.81 -17.93
N THR A 196 22.53 -6.49 -19.02
CA THR A 196 23.31 -5.25 -19.11
C THR A 196 23.38 -4.76 -20.55
N HIS A 197 23.64 -3.46 -20.71
CA HIS A 197 24.04 -2.87 -21.99
C HIS A 197 25.54 -2.54 -22.03
N ASP A 198 26.29 -2.86 -20.96
CA ASP A 198 27.73 -2.57 -20.85
C ASP A 198 28.61 -3.73 -21.31
N PRO A 199 29.34 -3.56 -22.44
CA PRO A 199 30.26 -4.57 -22.94
C PRO A 199 31.40 -4.87 -21.97
N LEU A 200 31.83 -3.88 -21.16
CA LEU A 200 32.94 -4.04 -20.24
C LEU A 200 32.59 -5.06 -19.15
N LEU A 201 31.44 -4.88 -18.47
CA LEU A 201 31.03 -5.81 -17.43
C LEU A 201 30.82 -7.22 -17.98
N ALA A 202 30.11 -7.34 -19.11
CA ALA A 202 29.90 -8.65 -19.76
C ALA A 202 31.20 -9.35 -20.11
N GLY A 203 32.17 -8.64 -20.72
CA GLY A 203 33.49 -9.20 -21.08
C GLY A 203 34.33 -9.60 -19.86
N LEU A 204 34.18 -8.92 -18.74
CA LEU A 204 34.92 -9.22 -17.51
C LEU A 204 34.41 -10.47 -16.79
N VAL A 205 33.09 -10.76 -16.82
CA VAL A 205 32.50 -11.77 -15.92
C VAL A 205 31.76 -12.90 -16.63
N ALA A 206 31.29 -12.73 -17.87
CA ALA A 206 30.45 -13.72 -18.50
C ALA A 206 31.24 -14.97 -18.96
N HIS A 207 30.63 -16.14 -18.80
CA HIS A 207 31.03 -17.38 -19.47
C HIS A 207 30.33 -17.49 -20.82
N LYS A 208 29.08 -17.03 -20.93
CA LYS A 208 28.32 -16.98 -22.18
C LYS A 208 27.67 -15.61 -22.33
N VAL A 209 27.67 -15.09 -23.53
CA VAL A 209 26.98 -13.85 -23.88
C VAL A 209 25.88 -14.17 -24.88
N TYR A 210 24.69 -13.74 -24.55
CA TYR A 210 23.50 -13.80 -25.40
C TYR A 210 23.11 -12.40 -25.84
N VAL A 211 22.72 -12.24 -27.09
CA VAL A 211 22.17 -11.00 -27.64
C VAL A 211 20.66 -11.14 -27.76
N LEU A 212 19.94 -10.21 -27.17
CA LEU A 212 18.49 -10.11 -27.33
C LEU A 212 18.15 -9.10 -28.43
N GLU A 213 17.76 -9.63 -29.59
CA GLU A 213 17.43 -8.87 -30.77
C GLU A 213 16.12 -9.38 -31.39
N GLU A 214 15.23 -8.47 -31.81
CA GLU A 214 13.92 -8.77 -32.41
C GLU A 214 13.10 -9.83 -31.66
N GLY A 215 13.20 -9.84 -30.34
CA GLY A 215 12.47 -10.79 -29.48
C GLY A 215 13.08 -12.20 -29.42
N ARG A 216 14.23 -12.41 -30.03
CA ARG A 216 14.98 -13.69 -30.01
C ARG A 216 16.27 -13.55 -29.23
N LEU A 217 16.63 -14.61 -28.52
CA LEU A 217 17.87 -14.68 -27.78
C LEU A 217 18.82 -15.58 -28.51
N GLN A 218 19.95 -15.04 -28.96
CA GLN A 218 20.97 -15.77 -29.67
C GLN A 218 22.24 -15.84 -28.82
N GLN A 219 22.80 -17.03 -28.67
CA GLN A 219 24.10 -17.20 -28.04
C GLN A 219 25.20 -16.73 -29.00
N ALA A 220 25.88 -15.64 -28.63
CA ALA A 220 26.87 -15.01 -29.50
C ALA A 220 28.32 -15.40 -29.16
N LEU A 221 28.63 -15.47 -27.86
CA LEU A 221 29.99 -15.75 -27.39
C LEU A 221 30.00 -16.78 -26.27
N THR A 222 31.09 -17.57 -26.20
CA THR A 222 31.33 -18.52 -25.11
C THR A 222 32.80 -18.51 -24.74
N TRP A 223 33.07 -18.46 -23.43
CA TRP A 223 34.42 -18.55 -22.89
C TRP A 223 34.53 -19.60 -21.79
N LYS A 224 35.70 -20.20 -21.65
CA LYS A 224 36.01 -21.09 -20.53
C LYS A 224 36.62 -20.28 -19.38
N GLY A 225 35.89 -20.12 -18.29
CA GLY A 225 36.34 -19.38 -17.10
C GLY A 225 36.44 -17.87 -17.29
N PHE A 226 36.97 -17.19 -16.28
CA PHE A 226 37.17 -15.73 -16.29
C PHE A 226 38.47 -15.34 -17.03
N PRO A 227 38.56 -14.07 -17.52
CA PRO A 227 39.81 -13.62 -18.18
C PRO A 227 40.96 -13.56 -17.15
N ALA A 228 42.05 -14.26 -17.47
CA ALA A 228 43.23 -14.36 -16.59
C ALA A 228 44.12 -13.09 -16.65
N THR A 229 44.06 -12.33 -17.73
CA THR A 229 44.89 -11.14 -17.94
C THR A 229 44.07 -9.95 -18.38
N PRO A 230 44.56 -8.71 -18.13
CA PRO A 230 43.89 -7.49 -18.62
C PRO A 230 43.73 -7.46 -20.14
N ALA A 231 44.69 -8.05 -20.90
CA ALA A 231 44.63 -8.16 -22.35
C ALA A 231 43.45 -9.05 -22.79
N ALA A 232 43.30 -10.24 -22.17
CA ALA A 232 42.16 -11.10 -22.41
C ALA A 232 40.82 -10.44 -22.06
N ALA A 233 40.77 -9.66 -20.98
CA ALA A 233 39.59 -8.90 -20.61
C ALA A 233 39.25 -7.82 -21.66
N ASN A 234 40.21 -7.10 -22.18
CA ASN A 234 40.03 -6.12 -23.24
C ASN A 234 39.56 -6.76 -24.55
N GLN A 235 40.15 -7.87 -24.94
CA GLN A 235 39.74 -8.63 -26.14
C GLN A 235 38.26 -9.08 -26.03
N ARG A 236 37.85 -9.58 -24.85
CA ARG A 236 36.47 -9.98 -24.62
C ARG A 236 35.51 -8.77 -24.64
N ARG A 237 35.93 -7.64 -24.08
CA ARG A 237 35.17 -6.38 -24.16
C ARG A 237 34.94 -5.97 -25.61
N GLU A 238 36.00 -5.91 -26.42
CA GLU A 238 35.92 -5.55 -27.85
C GLU A 238 34.98 -6.50 -28.62
N ALA A 239 35.03 -7.78 -28.34
CA ALA A 239 34.14 -8.77 -28.97
C ALA A 239 32.65 -8.51 -28.58
N VAL A 240 32.37 -8.16 -27.32
CA VAL A 240 30.99 -7.82 -26.89
C VAL A 240 30.56 -6.47 -27.44
N GLU A 241 31.45 -5.48 -27.51
CA GLU A 241 31.20 -4.15 -28.06
C GLU A 241 30.82 -4.21 -29.54
N THR A 242 31.59 -4.98 -30.35
CA THR A 242 31.30 -5.25 -31.77
C THR A 242 29.90 -5.89 -31.95
N LEU A 243 29.54 -6.82 -31.07
CA LEU A 243 28.21 -7.45 -31.08
C LEU A 243 27.12 -6.47 -30.69
N ALA A 244 27.35 -5.66 -29.67
CA ALA A 244 26.37 -4.66 -29.22
C ALA A 244 26.13 -3.57 -30.27
N GLU A 245 27.15 -3.17 -30.99
CA GLU A 245 27.06 -2.22 -32.13
C GLU A 245 26.28 -2.79 -33.31
N SER A 246 26.50 -4.07 -33.65
CA SER A 246 25.77 -4.76 -34.72
C SER A 246 24.27 -4.92 -34.40
N ALA A 247 23.91 -4.98 -33.11
CA ALA A 247 22.56 -5.15 -32.62
C ALA A 247 21.82 -3.79 -32.39
N GLN A 248 22.45 -2.65 -32.68
CA GLN A 248 21.81 -1.31 -32.58
C GLN A 248 20.93 -1.06 -33.81
N LEU A 249 19.67 -1.50 -33.75
CA LEU A 249 18.60 -1.06 -34.63
C LEU A 249 17.79 0.09 -34.02
N PRO A 250 17.04 0.88 -34.83
CA PRO A 250 16.58 2.23 -34.49
C PRO A 250 15.78 2.30 -33.20
N GLN A 251 16.02 3.36 -32.43
CA GLN A 251 15.26 3.73 -31.25
C GLN A 251 13.77 3.81 -31.58
N ILE A 252 13.02 2.84 -31.11
CA ILE A 252 11.55 2.86 -31.21
C ILE A 252 11.05 3.60 -29.99
N ALA A 253 10.38 4.72 -30.24
CA ALA A 253 9.71 5.51 -29.22
C ALA A 253 8.95 4.62 -28.24
N ALA A 254 9.19 4.83 -26.94
CA ALA A 254 8.49 4.15 -25.87
C ALA A 254 7.00 4.48 -25.99
N GLY A 255 6.25 3.59 -26.62
CA GLY A 255 4.81 3.66 -26.64
C GLY A 255 4.30 3.51 -25.21
N SER A 256 3.50 4.46 -24.77
CA SER A 256 2.83 4.46 -23.49
C SER A 256 2.21 3.10 -23.20
N THR A 257 2.64 2.48 -22.12
CA THR A 257 2.13 1.19 -21.64
C THR A 257 0.70 1.35 -21.20
N GLY A 258 -0.22 1.12 -22.12
CA GLY A 258 -1.64 0.97 -21.81
C GLY A 258 -1.90 -0.30 -21.01
N LEU A 259 -1.58 -0.31 -19.75
CA LEU A 259 -2.16 -1.20 -18.75
C LEU A 259 -3.32 -0.46 -18.12
N ASP A 260 -4.33 -0.21 -18.94
CA ASP A 260 -5.59 0.35 -18.48
C ASP A 260 -6.73 -0.59 -18.90
N LYS A 261 -6.96 -1.59 -18.07
CA LYS A 261 -8.29 -2.21 -18.00
C LYS A 261 -8.64 -2.31 -16.53
N THR A 262 -9.53 -1.45 -16.16
CA THR A 262 -10.37 -1.40 -14.97
C THR A 262 -11.13 -2.72 -14.73
N THR A 263 -10.40 -3.79 -14.45
CA THR A 263 -10.97 -5.09 -14.03
C THR A 263 -10.98 -5.26 -12.51
N TRP A 264 -10.91 -4.15 -11.77
CA TRP A 264 -10.79 -4.16 -10.31
C TRP A 264 -12.13 -4.33 -9.58
N LEU A 265 -13.25 -4.50 -10.30
CA LEU A 265 -14.57 -4.30 -9.67
C LEU A 265 -15.30 -5.56 -9.20
N SER A 266 -14.84 -6.80 -9.38
CA SER A 266 -15.76 -7.89 -9.04
C SER A 266 -15.24 -9.11 -8.25
N GLY A 267 -14.00 -9.48 -8.29
CA GLY A 267 -13.56 -10.71 -7.58
C GLY A 267 -12.27 -10.54 -6.81
N ASP A 268 -11.41 -9.69 -7.30
CA ASP A 268 -10.05 -9.53 -6.79
C ASP A 268 -10.01 -8.67 -5.52
N LEU A 269 -10.87 -7.65 -5.43
CA LEU A 269 -10.95 -6.80 -4.24
C LEU A 269 -11.40 -7.59 -2.99
N ALA A 270 -12.44 -8.40 -3.11
CA ALA A 270 -12.92 -9.24 -1.99
C ALA A 270 -11.86 -10.24 -1.55
N ARG A 271 -11.14 -10.83 -2.51
CA ARG A 271 -10.05 -11.77 -2.24
C ARG A 271 -8.86 -11.09 -1.58
N ASP A 272 -8.51 -9.87 -2.00
CA ASP A 272 -7.43 -9.08 -1.40
C ASP A 272 -7.79 -8.55 -0.01
N VAL A 273 -9.03 -8.19 0.23
CA VAL A 273 -9.56 -7.87 1.57
C VAL A 273 -9.42 -9.08 2.49
N TRP A 274 -9.87 -10.28 2.05
CA TRP A 274 -9.75 -11.50 2.83
C TRP A 274 -8.29 -11.86 3.16
N ARG A 275 -7.39 -11.74 2.19
CA ARG A 275 -5.94 -11.94 2.40
C ARG A 275 -5.37 -10.95 3.41
N THR A 276 -5.83 -9.70 3.36
CA THR A 276 -5.40 -8.68 4.31
C THR A 276 -5.83 -9.04 5.73
N VAL A 277 -7.07 -9.44 5.92
CA VAL A 277 -7.55 -9.93 7.23
C VAL A 277 -6.75 -11.15 7.68
N ALA A 278 -6.55 -12.13 6.80
CA ALA A 278 -5.76 -13.32 7.10
C ALA A 278 -4.29 -12.98 7.44
N SER A 279 -3.70 -11.95 6.83
CA SER A 279 -2.32 -11.53 7.11
C SER A 279 -2.17 -10.90 8.50
N VAL A 280 -3.20 -10.20 8.98
CA VAL A 280 -3.22 -9.60 10.33
C VAL A 280 -3.26 -10.69 11.41
N LEU A 281 -3.93 -11.81 11.12
CA LEU A 281 -4.07 -12.93 12.07
C LEU A 281 -2.86 -13.89 12.08
N ARG A 282 -1.94 -13.78 11.11
CA ARG A 282 -0.75 -14.63 11.05
C ARG A 282 0.37 -14.09 11.93
N SER A 283 1.10 -15.00 12.58
CA SER A 283 2.32 -14.63 13.32
C SER A 283 3.38 -14.05 12.38
N ASN A 284 4.01 -12.95 12.79
CA ASN A 284 5.05 -12.30 12.01
C ASN A 284 6.43 -12.88 12.40
N PRO A 285 7.26 -13.29 11.43
CA PRO A 285 8.59 -13.85 11.70
C PRO A 285 9.53 -12.85 12.40
N SER A 286 9.31 -11.53 12.23
CA SER A 286 10.15 -10.50 12.82
C SER A 286 9.32 -9.40 13.48
N PRO A 287 8.99 -9.56 14.78
CA PRO A 287 8.22 -8.55 15.53
C PRO A 287 8.87 -7.16 15.53
N ARG A 288 10.21 -7.08 15.54
CA ARG A 288 10.95 -5.82 15.50
C ARG A 288 10.64 -5.03 14.24
N HIS A 289 10.74 -5.66 13.07
CA HIS A 289 10.46 -5.01 11.80
C HIS A 289 8.96 -4.70 11.62
N TYR A 290 8.08 -5.56 12.13
CA TYR A 290 6.66 -5.28 12.21
C TYR A 290 6.39 -3.98 12.98
N LEU A 291 6.93 -3.86 14.19
CA LEU A 291 6.78 -2.67 15.02
C LEU A 291 7.37 -1.42 14.37
N ALA A 292 8.50 -1.55 13.66
CA ALA A 292 9.10 -0.41 12.94
C ALA A 292 8.15 0.15 11.87
N VAL A 293 7.53 -0.72 11.05
CA VAL A 293 6.52 -0.31 10.06
C VAL A 293 5.26 0.22 10.75
N PHE A 294 4.78 -0.46 11.79
CA PHE A 294 3.62 -0.04 12.59
C PHE A 294 3.80 1.39 13.13
N TRP A 295 4.91 1.66 13.83
CA TRP A 295 5.19 2.98 14.39
C TRP A 295 5.35 4.05 13.30
N LYS A 296 5.97 3.71 12.19
CA LYS A 296 6.08 4.63 11.06
C LYS A 296 4.69 4.99 10.52
N MET A 297 3.82 4.01 10.29
CA MET A 297 2.46 4.25 9.82
C MET A 297 1.62 5.03 10.84
N LEU A 298 1.72 4.68 12.12
CA LEU A 298 1.05 5.38 13.20
C LEU A 298 1.49 6.86 13.27
N ARG A 299 2.79 7.12 13.14
CA ARG A 299 3.31 8.49 13.12
C ARG A 299 2.78 9.28 11.92
N MET A 300 2.76 8.67 10.74
CA MET A 300 2.24 9.29 9.51
C MET A 300 0.71 9.47 9.55
N GLY A 301 -0.01 8.48 10.07
CA GLY A 301 -1.47 8.45 10.09
C GLY A 301 -2.08 9.30 11.22
N ALA A 302 -1.59 9.15 12.46
CA ALA A 302 -2.16 9.78 13.63
C ALA A 302 -1.42 11.07 14.02
N PHE A 303 -0.17 10.94 14.46
CA PHE A 303 0.51 12.04 15.15
C PHE A 303 0.74 13.28 14.28
N SER A 304 1.08 13.11 13.02
CA SER A 304 1.24 14.25 12.10
C SER A 304 -0.09 14.96 11.81
N GLY A 305 -1.22 14.35 12.17
CA GLY A 305 -2.58 14.83 11.94
C GLY A 305 -3.23 15.54 13.11
N ILE A 306 -2.71 15.40 14.32
CA ILE A 306 -3.35 15.92 15.55
C ILE A 306 -3.83 17.37 15.40
N PRO A 307 -2.98 18.35 15.02
CA PRO A 307 -3.43 19.74 14.95
C PRO A 307 -4.56 19.93 13.92
N PHE A 308 -4.49 19.23 12.80
CA PHE A 308 -5.50 19.31 11.74
C PHE A 308 -6.86 18.78 12.24
N PHE A 309 -6.91 17.57 12.79
CA PHE A 309 -8.15 16.95 13.24
C PHE A 309 -8.77 17.73 14.39
N PHE A 310 -7.95 18.19 15.33
CA PHE A 310 -8.44 19.02 16.45
C PHE A 310 -9.01 20.35 15.96
N LEU A 311 -8.30 21.06 15.10
CA LEU A 311 -8.73 22.37 14.59
C LEU A 311 -10.02 22.26 13.77
N VAL A 312 -10.07 21.31 12.83
CA VAL A 312 -11.27 21.09 12.01
C VAL A 312 -12.45 20.67 12.87
N GLY A 313 -12.21 19.79 13.85
CA GLY A 313 -13.24 19.43 14.85
C GLY A 313 -13.75 20.66 15.59
N ALA A 314 -12.88 21.51 16.11
CA ALA A 314 -13.26 22.71 16.84
C ALA A 314 -14.07 23.70 15.97
N MET A 315 -13.67 23.91 14.72
CA MET A 315 -14.42 24.75 13.79
C MET A 315 -15.81 24.18 13.48
N LEU A 316 -15.91 22.87 13.25
CA LEU A 316 -17.20 22.22 13.00
C LEU A 316 -18.10 22.26 14.24
N GLY A 317 -17.56 21.99 15.42
CA GLY A 317 -18.32 22.10 16.68
C GLY A 317 -18.86 23.51 16.91
N ALA A 318 -18.02 24.53 16.74
CA ALA A 318 -18.41 25.91 16.83
C ALA A 318 -19.54 26.26 15.84
N THR A 319 -19.36 25.89 14.57
CA THR A 319 -20.36 26.16 13.52
C THR A 319 -21.68 25.45 13.78
N THR A 320 -21.64 24.19 14.25
CA THR A 320 -22.85 23.41 14.53
C THR A 320 -23.70 24.08 15.62
N ILE A 321 -23.08 24.57 16.70
CA ILE A 321 -23.80 25.29 17.76
C ILE A 321 -24.52 26.51 17.20
N VAL A 322 -23.86 27.33 16.40
CA VAL A 322 -24.45 28.54 15.79
C VAL A 322 -25.62 28.17 14.87
N VAL A 323 -25.42 27.18 14.00
CA VAL A 323 -26.46 26.77 13.04
C VAL A 323 -27.68 26.19 13.74
N VAL A 324 -27.48 25.27 14.70
CA VAL A 324 -28.59 24.61 15.39
C VAL A 324 -29.37 25.63 16.23
N ARG A 325 -28.70 26.52 16.96
CA ARG A 325 -29.39 27.56 17.70
C ARG A 325 -30.21 28.45 16.78
N ASN A 326 -29.66 28.96 15.71
CA ASN A 326 -30.38 29.80 14.76
C ASN A 326 -31.58 29.07 14.15
N LEU A 327 -31.42 27.77 13.84
CA LEU A 327 -32.53 26.94 13.37
C LEU A 327 -33.62 26.80 14.43
N VAL A 328 -33.26 26.48 15.68
CA VAL A 328 -34.21 26.36 16.78
C VAL A 328 -34.97 27.69 17.00
N VAL A 329 -34.25 28.82 17.04
CA VAL A 329 -34.85 30.15 17.17
C VAL A 329 -35.83 30.43 16.02
N SER A 330 -35.42 30.16 14.75
CA SER A 330 -36.27 30.38 13.58
C SER A 330 -37.54 29.52 13.59
N VAL A 331 -37.39 28.25 13.98
CA VAL A 331 -38.51 27.30 14.07
C VAL A 331 -39.47 27.76 15.17
N VAL A 332 -38.96 28.11 16.36
CA VAL A 332 -39.77 28.55 17.48
C VAL A 332 -40.51 29.86 17.16
N GLN A 333 -39.85 30.82 16.51
CA GLN A 333 -40.47 32.08 16.09
C GLN A 333 -41.51 31.91 14.96
N GLY A 334 -41.40 30.86 14.16
CA GLY A 334 -42.35 30.55 13.08
C GLY A 334 -43.48 29.60 13.47
N LEU A 335 -43.48 29.06 14.69
CA LEU A 335 -44.50 28.13 15.17
C LEU A 335 -45.74 28.89 15.64
N ASP A 336 -46.84 28.79 14.88
CA ASP A 336 -48.18 29.12 15.38
C ASP A 336 -48.75 27.87 16.07
N VAL A 337 -48.50 27.81 17.40
CA VAL A 337 -48.89 26.65 18.23
C VAL A 337 -50.41 26.42 18.24
N PRO A 338 -51.25 27.44 18.31
CA PRO A 338 -52.71 27.31 18.20
C PRO A 338 -53.15 26.69 16.89
N GLU A 339 -52.61 27.16 15.75
CA GLU A 339 -52.95 26.65 14.42
C GLU A 339 -52.50 25.20 14.24
N MET A 340 -51.30 24.84 14.69
CA MET A 340 -50.76 23.49 14.65
C MET A 340 -51.55 22.51 15.52
N ALA A 341 -51.98 22.93 16.71
CA ALA A 341 -52.84 22.14 17.59
C ALA A 341 -54.23 21.93 16.95
N ARG A 342 -54.78 22.96 16.32
CA ARG A 342 -56.06 22.89 15.60
C ARG A 342 -55.97 21.91 14.43
N HIS A 343 -54.98 22.00 13.56
CA HIS A 343 -54.74 21.06 12.45
C HIS A 343 -54.57 19.62 12.92
N THR A 344 -53.88 19.43 14.04
CA THR A 344 -53.68 18.09 14.61
C THR A 344 -55.00 17.47 15.06
N VAL A 345 -55.85 18.25 15.77
CA VAL A 345 -57.19 17.81 16.19
C VAL A 345 -58.11 17.56 14.99
N GLU A 346 -58.07 18.41 13.99
CA GLU A 346 -58.83 18.23 12.74
C GLU A 346 -58.42 16.96 11.99
N TYR A 347 -57.14 16.66 11.92
CA TYR A 347 -56.64 15.46 11.27
C TYR A 347 -57.05 14.18 12.01
N PHE A 348 -56.79 14.10 13.33
CA PHE A 348 -57.08 12.89 14.09
C PHE A 348 -58.58 12.65 14.32
N LEU A 349 -59.39 13.69 14.34
CA LEU A 349 -60.84 13.60 14.53
C LEU A 349 -61.63 13.80 13.23
N SER A 350 -60.99 13.67 12.10
CA SER A 350 -61.65 13.81 10.78
C SER A 350 -62.81 12.85 10.61
N ALA A 351 -62.76 11.65 11.21
CA ALA A 351 -63.79 10.63 11.19
C ALA A 351 -64.96 10.89 12.19
N TYR A 352 -64.82 11.87 13.12
CA TYR A 352 -65.77 12.15 14.17
C TYR A 352 -66.15 13.66 14.20
N PRO A 353 -66.94 14.16 13.28
CA PRO A 353 -67.22 15.60 13.11
C PRO A 353 -67.77 16.28 14.37
N SER A 354 -68.75 15.68 15.05
CA SER A 354 -69.39 16.21 16.24
C SER A 354 -68.44 16.33 17.43
N LEU A 355 -67.52 15.36 17.58
CA LEU A 355 -66.50 15.40 18.64
C LEU A 355 -65.41 16.44 18.30
N ARG A 356 -65.08 16.56 17.03
CA ARG A 356 -64.14 17.57 16.55
C ARG A 356 -64.64 18.99 16.81
N GLU A 357 -65.87 19.31 16.40
CA GLU A 357 -66.46 20.63 16.61
C GLU A 357 -66.56 20.97 18.09
N TRP A 358 -67.02 20.03 18.91
CA TRP A 358 -67.10 20.22 20.36
C TRP A 358 -65.70 20.46 20.98
N LEU A 359 -64.69 19.74 20.55
CA LEU A 359 -63.32 19.85 21.11
C LEU A 359 -62.66 21.16 20.68
N ILE A 360 -62.89 21.61 19.46
CA ILE A 360 -62.44 22.92 18.98
C ILE A 360 -63.13 24.06 19.79
N GLU A 361 -64.41 24.04 19.87
CA GLU A 361 -65.20 25.13 20.52
C GLU A 361 -65.01 25.18 22.07
N GLN A 362 -64.91 24.02 22.73
CA GLN A 362 -64.81 23.96 24.17
C GLN A 362 -63.42 24.02 24.75
N ILE A 363 -62.43 23.57 23.96
CA ILE A 363 -61.04 23.48 24.44
C ILE A 363 -60.11 24.40 23.64
N MET A 364 -60.14 24.31 22.31
CA MET A 364 -59.15 25.03 21.47
C MET A 364 -59.38 26.55 21.50
N ASP A 365 -60.64 26.99 21.52
CA ASP A 365 -60.95 28.43 21.59
C ASP A 365 -60.90 29.02 23.02
N ARG A 366 -60.82 28.17 24.06
CA ARG A 366 -60.73 28.60 25.47
C ARG A 366 -59.37 28.45 26.10
N VAL A 367 -58.51 27.64 25.51
CA VAL A 367 -57.16 27.38 25.99
C VAL A 367 -56.16 28.18 25.15
N ASP A 368 -55.48 29.09 25.77
CA ASP A 368 -54.38 29.79 25.14
C ASP A 368 -53.14 28.85 25.07
N PHE A 369 -53.00 28.16 23.95
CA PHE A 369 -51.90 27.24 23.71
C PHE A 369 -50.53 27.93 23.68
N ASN A 370 -50.49 29.23 23.39
CA ASN A 370 -49.27 30.02 23.51
C ASN A 370 -48.81 30.10 24.95
N VAL A 371 -49.75 30.34 25.89
CA VAL A 371 -49.46 30.40 27.34
C VAL A 371 -48.98 29.04 27.86
N LEU A 372 -49.50 27.94 27.33
CA LEU A 372 -49.07 26.59 27.72
C LEU A 372 -47.73 26.19 27.11
N ALA A 373 -47.48 26.55 25.85
CA ALA A 373 -46.27 26.20 25.12
C ALA A 373 -45.13 27.21 25.33
N GLU A 374 -45.48 28.51 25.61
CA GLU A 374 -44.52 29.58 25.77
C GLU A 374 -43.39 29.26 26.79
N PRO A 375 -43.69 28.73 28.00
CA PRO A 375 -42.63 28.44 28.96
C PRO A 375 -41.67 27.37 28.46
N THR A 376 -42.15 26.35 27.72
CA THR A 376 -41.32 25.26 27.18
C THR A 376 -40.51 25.73 25.99
N LEU A 377 -41.14 26.48 25.08
CA LEU A 377 -40.49 27.06 23.92
C LEU A 377 -39.45 28.12 24.29
N LYS A 378 -39.81 28.96 25.30
CA LYS A 378 -38.91 29.97 25.85
C LYS A 378 -37.68 29.33 26.51
N ARG A 379 -37.86 28.25 27.28
CA ARG A 379 -36.74 27.47 27.83
C ARG A 379 -35.85 26.89 26.77
N LEU A 380 -36.41 26.39 25.67
CA LEU A 380 -35.61 25.83 24.57
C LEU A 380 -34.72 26.87 23.88
N VAL A 381 -35.14 28.15 23.87
CA VAL A 381 -34.37 29.28 23.34
C VAL A 381 -33.42 29.87 24.37
N GLU A 382 -33.86 29.95 25.64
CA GLU A 382 -33.14 30.60 26.74
C GLU A 382 -32.18 29.67 27.48
N GLU A 383 -32.42 28.33 27.44
CA GLU A 383 -31.57 27.31 28.07
C GLU A 383 -30.75 26.55 26.99
N PRO A 384 -29.63 27.12 26.50
CA PRO A 384 -28.80 26.49 25.49
C PRO A 384 -28.24 25.12 25.92
N ASP A 385 -28.20 24.85 27.21
CA ASP A 385 -27.70 23.61 27.80
C ASP A 385 -28.50 22.38 27.35
N MET A 386 -29.84 22.49 27.26
CA MET A 386 -30.70 21.41 26.76
C MET A 386 -30.39 21.06 25.29
N VAL A 387 -30.11 22.08 24.47
CA VAL A 387 -29.77 21.89 23.04
C VAL A 387 -28.39 21.23 22.92
N LEU A 388 -27.45 21.65 23.75
CA LEU A 388 -26.10 21.11 23.78
C LEU A 388 -26.03 19.64 24.18
N ASP A 389 -26.83 19.22 25.18
CA ASP A 389 -26.90 17.82 25.61
C ASP A 389 -27.41 16.90 24.51
N HIS A 390 -28.42 17.33 23.76
CA HIS A 390 -28.91 16.54 22.61
C HIS A 390 -27.89 16.49 21.45
N LEU A 391 -27.16 17.60 21.20
CA LEU A 391 -26.12 17.67 20.19
C LEU A 391 -24.92 16.76 20.50
N ASN A 392 -24.57 16.64 21.78
CA ASN A 392 -23.47 15.75 22.19
C ASN A 392 -23.74 14.30 21.78
N GLY A 393 -24.96 13.79 21.95
CA GLY A 393 -25.37 12.47 21.48
C GLY A 393 -25.24 12.32 19.94
N LEU A 394 -25.69 13.36 19.21
CA LEU A 394 -25.62 13.41 17.76
C LEU A 394 -24.14 13.45 17.24
N TYR A 395 -23.26 14.18 17.94
CA TYR A 395 -21.85 14.22 17.61
C TYR A 395 -21.22 12.82 17.64
N ILE A 396 -21.43 12.07 18.72
CA ILE A 396 -20.86 10.74 18.89
C ILE A 396 -21.51 9.73 17.94
N ALA A 397 -22.83 9.81 17.75
CA ALA A 397 -23.56 8.83 16.94
C ALA A 397 -23.36 9.02 15.42
N VAL A 398 -23.19 10.25 14.95
CA VAL A 398 -23.22 10.56 13.51
C VAL A 398 -21.98 11.31 13.04
N PHE A 399 -21.70 12.50 13.59
CA PHE A 399 -20.69 13.39 13.02
C PHE A 399 -19.27 12.89 13.23
N VAL A 400 -18.92 12.46 14.45
CA VAL A 400 -17.54 12.03 14.74
C VAL A 400 -17.13 10.81 13.92
N PRO A 401 -17.91 9.72 13.86
CA PRO A 401 -17.50 8.56 13.09
C PRO A 401 -17.33 8.86 11.60
N ALA A 402 -18.36 9.44 10.98
CA ALA A 402 -18.41 9.61 9.52
C ALA A 402 -17.43 10.68 9.03
N ILE A 403 -17.45 11.87 9.63
CA ILE A 403 -16.60 12.98 9.19
C ILE A 403 -15.14 12.68 9.48
N ALA A 404 -14.84 12.13 10.67
CA ALA A 404 -13.47 11.72 10.98
C ALA A 404 -12.95 10.66 9.98
N ALA A 405 -13.79 9.70 9.53
CA ALA A 405 -13.42 8.69 8.56
C ALA A 405 -13.08 9.29 7.18
N ILE A 406 -13.90 10.23 6.70
CA ILE A 406 -13.67 10.92 5.43
C ILE A 406 -12.39 11.78 5.49
N LEU A 407 -12.24 12.57 6.54
CA LEU A 407 -11.05 13.40 6.75
C LEU A 407 -9.79 12.55 6.92
N PHE A 408 -9.90 11.41 7.63
CA PHE A 408 -8.80 10.48 7.80
C PHE A 408 -8.37 9.86 6.46
N ALA A 409 -9.31 9.42 5.62
CA ALA A 409 -9.01 8.91 4.29
C ALA A 409 -8.34 9.96 3.41
N ALA A 410 -8.86 11.19 3.43
CA ALA A 410 -8.35 12.28 2.61
C ALA A 410 -6.94 12.72 3.00
N ARG A 411 -6.65 12.86 4.30
CA ARG A 411 -5.36 13.35 4.79
C ARG A 411 -4.38 12.23 5.09
N SER A 412 -4.69 11.40 6.08
CA SER A 412 -3.76 10.37 6.57
C SER A 412 -3.67 9.18 5.62
N GLY A 413 -4.82 8.80 5.05
CA GLY A 413 -4.91 7.71 4.08
C GLY A 413 -4.14 8.02 2.79
N SER A 414 -4.22 9.26 2.28
CA SER A 414 -3.49 9.67 1.09
C SER A 414 -1.98 9.57 1.27
N VAL A 415 -1.44 10.03 2.40
CA VAL A 415 0.00 9.99 2.71
C VAL A 415 0.49 8.54 2.76
N VAL A 416 -0.23 7.66 3.44
CA VAL A 416 0.15 6.25 3.56
C VAL A 416 0.00 5.51 2.22
N SER A 417 -1.10 5.74 1.48
CA SER A 417 -1.30 5.15 0.15
C SER A 417 -0.22 5.58 -0.83
N ALA A 418 0.17 6.86 -0.82
CA ALA A 418 1.27 7.36 -1.65
C ALA A 418 2.61 6.71 -1.27
N TRP A 419 2.92 6.60 0.02
CA TRP A 419 4.15 5.95 0.47
C TRP A 419 4.21 4.47 0.05
N LEU A 420 3.14 3.71 0.24
CA LEU A 420 3.03 2.32 -0.24
C LEU A 420 3.14 2.25 -1.76
N GLY A 421 2.52 3.20 -2.47
CA GLY A 421 2.58 3.31 -3.92
C GLY A 421 3.99 3.56 -4.45
N VAL A 422 4.79 4.40 -3.78
CA VAL A 422 6.20 4.62 -4.13
C VAL A 422 7.03 3.36 -3.94
N LEU A 423 6.80 2.58 -2.89
CA LEU A 423 7.49 1.29 -2.68
C LEU A 423 7.16 0.28 -3.79
N THR A 424 5.91 0.28 -4.25
CA THR A 424 5.45 -0.61 -5.33
C THR A 424 6.00 -0.13 -6.68
N PHE A 425 5.91 1.15 -6.97
CA PHE A 425 6.44 1.76 -8.20
C PHE A 425 7.96 1.56 -8.32
N GLY A 426 8.72 1.76 -7.24
CA GLY A 426 10.17 1.49 -7.20
C GLY A 426 10.53 0.00 -7.18
N ARG A 427 9.58 -0.90 -7.47
CA ARG A 427 9.75 -2.36 -7.52
C ARG A 427 10.36 -2.98 -6.25
N LYS A 428 10.40 -2.21 -5.13
CA LYS A 428 10.96 -2.66 -3.85
C LYS A 428 10.18 -3.85 -3.27
N VAL A 429 8.88 -3.89 -3.52
CA VAL A 429 8.00 -5.00 -3.12
C VAL A 429 8.35 -6.27 -3.89
N GLU A 430 8.65 -6.18 -5.19
CA GLU A 430 9.06 -7.33 -6.03
C GLU A 430 10.44 -7.86 -5.61
N ALA A 431 11.38 -6.95 -5.36
CA ALA A 431 12.71 -7.33 -4.86
C ALA A 431 12.64 -8.02 -3.49
N LEU A 432 11.76 -7.59 -2.58
CA LEU A 432 11.55 -8.28 -1.31
C LEU A 432 10.95 -9.69 -1.50
N LYS A 433 9.98 -9.83 -2.42
CA LYS A 433 9.38 -11.14 -2.73
C LYS A 433 10.42 -12.13 -3.27
N SER A 434 11.34 -11.68 -4.14
CA SER A 434 12.39 -12.55 -4.68
C SER A 434 13.37 -13.03 -3.61
N LEU A 435 13.46 -12.32 -2.47
CA LEU A 435 14.31 -12.66 -1.33
C LEU A 435 13.53 -13.39 -0.21
N GLY A 436 12.38 -13.99 -0.50
CA GLY A 436 11.59 -14.73 0.46
C GLY A 436 10.82 -13.88 1.47
N VAL A 437 10.92 -12.54 1.41
CA VAL A 437 10.16 -11.65 2.31
C VAL A 437 8.73 -11.54 1.82
N ASN A 438 7.78 -11.98 2.65
CA ASN A 438 6.35 -11.85 2.34
C ASN A 438 5.87 -10.41 2.59
N PRO A 439 5.52 -9.63 1.53
CA PRO A 439 5.10 -8.25 1.70
C PRO A 439 3.77 -8.11 2.45
N GLU A 440 2.94 -9.15 2.45
CA GLU A 440 1.67 -9.13 3.17
C GLU A 440 1.91 -9.09 4.68
N LEU A 441 2.91 -9.85 5.16
CA LEU A 441 3.27 -9.86 6.57
C LEU A 441 4.14 -8.66 6.98
N TYR A 442 5.04 -8.21 6.09
CA TYR A 442 5.97 -7.15 6.41
C TYR A 442 5.40 -5.73 6.23
N LEU A 443 4.61 -5.49 5.17
CA LEU A 443 4.08 -4.16 4.83
C LEU A 443 2.58 -4.04 5.11
N ARG A 444 1.76 -4.96 4.59
CA ARG A 444 0.30 -4.84 4.62
C ARG A 444 -0.25 -4.97 6.03
N SER A 445 0.11 -6.03 6.75
CA SER A 445 -0.39 -6.30 8.10
C SER A 445 -0.08 -5.17 9.09
N PRO A 446 1.16 -4.70 9.27
CA PRO A 446 1.44 -3.61 10.21
C PRO A 446 0.86 -2.27 9.75
N SER A 447 0.72 -2.03 8.44
CA SER A 447 0.10 -0.81 7.93
C SER A 447 -1.40 -0.75 8.26
N VAL A 448 -2.12 -1.85 8.06
CA VAL A 448 -3.56 -1.93 8.38
C VAL A 448 -3.79 -1.75 9.87
N THR A 449 -3.06 -2.49 10.72
CA THR A 449 -3.22 -2.39 12.17
C THR A 449 -2.87 -1.01 12.71
N ALA A 450 -1.81 -0.38 12.17
CA ALA A 450 -1.45 0.98 12.53
C ALA A 450 -2.50 2.01 12.08
N LEU A 451 -3.09 1.85 10.88
CA LEU A 451 -4.14 2.74 10.40
C LEU A 451 -5.46 2.58 11.15
N ILE A 452 -5.80 1.36 11.59
CA ILE A 452 -6.93 1.13 12.49
C ILE A 452 -6.74 1.94 13.79
N ALA A 453 -5.59 1.78 14.43
CA ALA A 453 -5.25 2.52 15.64
C ALA A 453 -5.21 4.05 15.38
N SER A 454 -4.66 4.46 14.23
CA SER A 454 -4.61 5.87 13.82
C SER A 454 -5.98 6.48 13.63
N TYR A 455 -6.90 5.78 12.97
CA TYR A 455 -8.26 6.27 12.78
C TYR A 455 -8.99 6.44 14.11
N LEU A 456 -8.96 5.43 14.98
CA LEU A 456 -9.60 5.49 16.29
C LEU A 456 -9.05 6.66 17.12
N PHE A 457 -7.75 6.84 17.13
CA PHE A 457 -7.10 7.95 17.82
C PHE A 457 -7.49 9.31 17.24
N THR A 458 -7.47 9.46 15.91
CA THR A 458 -7.83 10.74 15.26
C THR A 458 -9.31 11.06 15.37
N ALA A 459 -10.19 10.05 15.41
CA ALA A 459 -11.62 10.25 15.68
C ALA A 459 -11.87 10.81 17.09
N VAL A 460 -11.14 10.30 18.09
CA VAL A 460 -11.19 10.87 19.46
C VAL A 460 -10.69 12.31 19.49
N VAL A 461 -9.54 12.59 18.84
CA VAL A 461 -8.99 13.97 18.76
C VAL A 461 -9.96 14.91 18.06
N PHE A 462 -10.58 14.46 16.98
CA PHE A 462 -11.58 15.22 16.23
C PHE A 462 -12.83 15.50 17.10
N GLY A 463 -13.34 14.47 17.80
CA GLY A 463 -14.46 14.61 18.72
C GLY A 463 -14.18 15.57 19.86
N LEU A 464 -12.99 15.51 20.47
CA LEU A 464 -12.54 16.47 21.47
C LEU A 464 -12.47 17.89 20.89
N GLY A 465 -11.98 18.03 19.65
CA GLY A 465 -11.99 19.33 18.95
C GLY A 465 -13.41 19.87 18.80
N MET A 466 -14.35 19.05 18.28
CA MET A 466 -15.75 19.46 18.13
C MET A 466 -16.34 19.93 19.46
N TRP A 467 -16.08 19.18 20.50
CA TRP A 467 -16.58 19.47 21.82
C TRP A 467 -16.01 20.77 22.40
N VAL A 468 -14.67 20.98 22.29
CA VAL A 468 -14.02 22.24 22.71
C VAL A 468 -14.55 23.42 21.90
N GLY A 469 -14.72 23.27 20.60
CA GLY A 469 -15.28 24.33 19.76
C GLY A 469 -16.71 24.70 20.11
N SER A 470 -17.56 23.71 20.37
CA SER A 470 -18.93 23.91 20.84
C SER A 470 -18.96 24.63 22.19
N PHE A 471 -18.15 24.17 23.14
CA PHE A 471 -18.03 24.76 24.49
C PHE A 471 -17.60 26.23 24.44
N LEU A 472 -16.50 26.53 23.74
CA LEU A 472 -16.01 27.91 23.61
C LEU A 472 -17.04 28.83 22.97
N THR A 473 -17.77 28.35 21.95
CA THR A 473 -18.81 29.13 21.27
C THR A 473 -20.01 29.37 22.18
N ALA A 474 -20.45 28.35 22.92
CA ALA A 474 -21.53 28.50 23.91
C ALA A 474 -21.15 29.51 24.99
N GLN A 475 -19.95 29.44 25.51
CA GLN A 475 -19.48 30.36 26.56
C GLN A 475 -19.30 31.80 26.06
N THR A 476 -18.71 31.99 24.87
CA THR A 476 -18.35 33.34 24.38
C THR A 476 -19.50 34.05 23.71
N LEU A 477 -20.30 33.36 22.89
CA LEU A 477 -21.40 33.97 22.13
C LEU A 477 -22.73 33.96 22.91
N TYR A 478 -22.96 32.96 23.77
CA TYR A 478 -24.24 32.77 24.44
C TYR A 478 -24.18 32.94 25.95
N GLN A 479 -22.99 33.29 26.51
CA GLN A 479 -22.78 33.60 27.95
C GLN A 479 -23.34 32.53 28.91
N VAL A 480 -23.26 31.26 28.51
CA VAL A 480 -23.67 30.12 29.35
C VAL A 480 -22.74 30.07 30.56
N GLN A 481 -23.31 30.38 31.76
CA GLN A 481 -22.51 30.51 32.99
C GLN A 481 -22.02 29.18 33.55
N ASP A 482 -22.69 28.07 33.24
CA ASP A 482 -22.40 26.74 33.80
C ASP A 482 -22.04 25.71 32.71
N ALA A 483 -21.20 26.13 31.77
CA ALA A 483 -20.73 25.26 30.68
C ALA A 483 -19.94 24.02 31.19
N ALA A 484 -19.67 23.94 32.50
CA ALA A 484 -19.02 22.76 33.09
C ALA A 484 -19.92 21.49 33.02
N HIS A 485 -21.24 21.62 32.93
CA HIS A 485 -22.13 20.50 32.71
C HIS A 485 -21.90 19.83 31.34
N LEU A 486 -21.45 20.59 30.35
CA LEU A 486 -21.07 20.06 29.03
C LEU A 486 -19.83 19.15 29.09
N LEU A 487 -19.07 19.23 30.20
CA LEU A 487 -17.91 18.37 30.47
C LEU A 487 -18.31 17.00 31.03
N THR A 488 -19.54 16.84 31.49
CA THR A 488 -20.00 15.57 32.01
C THR A 488 -20.37 14.64 30.86
N VAL A 489 -19.70 13.48 30.78
CA VAL A 489 -20.12 12.40 29.90
C VAL A 489 -21.50 11.96 30.33
N THR A 490 -22.53 12.42 29.63
CA THR A 490 -23.90 12.03 29.97
C THR A 490 -24.09 10.55 29.64
N PRO A 491 -24.91 9.80 30.41
CA PRO A 491 -25.29 8.43 30.09
C PRO A 491 -25.81 8.27 28.64
N ALA A 492 -26.45 9.30 28.08
CA ALA A 492 -26.87 9.34 26.69
C ALA A 492 -25.72 9.20 25.68
N MET A 493 -24.51 9.68 26.01
CA MET A 493 -23.31 9.46 25.20
C MET A 493 -22.87 7.99 25.14
N LEU A 494 -22.99 7.29 26.26
CA LEU A 494 -22.65 5.85 26.35
C LEU A 494 -23.71 4.96 25.69
N HIS A 495 -24.93 5.46 25.48
CA HIS A 495 -26.02 4.71 24.84
C HIS A 495 -26.05 4.84 23.31
N SER A 496 -25.17 5.63 22.68
CA SER A 496 -25.07 5.66 21.23
C SER A 496 -24.27 4.45 20.70
N VAL A 497 -24.82 3.25 20.92
CA VAL A 497 -24.27 1.97 20.45
C VAL A 497 -23.96 2.04 18.94
N ASP A 498 -24.81 2.74 18.19
CA ASP A 498 -24.64 2.98 16.75
C ASP A 498 -23.31 3.68 16.40
N GLY A 499 -22.91 4.68 17.17
CA GLY A 499 -21.65 5.40 16.96
C GLY A 499 -20.43 4.50 17.10
N PHE A 500 -20.42 3.63 18.11
CA PHE A 500 -19.35 2.66 18.32
C PHE A 500 -19.29 1.60 17.20
N TYR A 501 -20.45 1.09 16.75
CA TYR A 501 -20.50 0.18 15.60
C TYR A 501 -19.97 0.84 14.32
N LYS A 502 -20.37 2.07 14.06
CA LYS A 502 -19.87 2.86 12.93
C LYS A 502 -18.36 3.05 13.01
N MET A 503 -17.84 3.45 14.17
CA MET A 503 -16.39 3.61 14.38
C MET A 503 -15.65 2.28 14.15
N ALA A 504 -16.16 1.15 14.62
CA ALA A 504 -15.58 -0.16 14.40
C ALA A 504 -15.57 -0.54 12.91
N ILE A 505 -16.67 -0.32 12.20
CA ILE A 505 -16.81 -0.61 10.77
C ILE A 505 -15.84 0.27 9.95
N TYR A 506 -15.79 1.58 10.22
CA TYR A 506 -14.90 2.50 9.49
C TYR A 506 -13.43 2.25 9.79
N SER A 507 -13.11 1.85 11.05
CA SER A 507 -11.74 1.47 11.41
C SER A 507 -11.23 0.26 10.63
N ALA A 508 -12.12 -0.59 10.13
CA ALA A 508 -11.75 -1.72 9.28
C ALA A 508 -11.73 -1.35 7.79
N ILE A 509 -12.82 -0.77 7.28
CA ILE A 509 -13.03 -0.53 5.84
C ILE A 509 -12.02 0.47 5.28
N VAL A 510 -11.81 1.60 5.94
CA VAL A 510 -10.96 2.68 5.43
C VAL A 510 -9.49 2.25 5.33
N PRO A 511 -8.86 1.68 6.38
CA PRO A 511 -7.49 1.17 6.28
C PRO A 511 -7.30 0.06 5.26
N LEU A 512 -8.27 -0.86 5.16
CA LEU A 512 -8.23 -1.93 4.17
C LEU A 512 -8.20 -1.38 2.74
N THR A 513 -9.08 -0.43 2.43
CA THR A 513 -9.14 0.23 1.12
C THR A 513 -7.83 0.95 0.79
N ILE A 514 -7.30 1.73 1.75
CA ILE A 514 -6.06 2.49 1.60
C ILE A 514 -4.87 1.55 1.31
N CYS A 515 -4.71 0.49 2.10
CA CYS A 515 -3.59 -0.44 1.95
C CYS A 515 -3.70 -1.28 0.68
N THR A 516 -4.91 -1.71 0.29
CA THR A 516 -5.12 -2.49 -0.93
C THR A 516 -4.76 -1.68 -2.17
N LEU A 517 -5.26 -0.45 -2.28
CA LEU A 517 -4.95 0.42 -3.41
C LEU A 517 -3.51 0.97 -3.37
N GLY A 518 -2.98 1.21 -2.17
CA GLY A 518 -1.58 1.61 -1.99
C GLY A 518 -0.60 0.55 -2.49
N LEU A 519 -0.84 -0.73 -2.23
CA LEU A 519 0.01 -1.86 -2.64
C LEU A 519 -0.33 -2.44 -4.01
N ALA A 520 -1.33 -1.91 -4.71
CA ALA A 520 -1.64 -2.33 -6.07
C ALA A 520 -0.45 -2.05 -7.03
N PRO A 521 -0.22 -2.86 -8.07
CA PRO A 521 0.85 -2.65 -9.03
C PRO A 521 0.78 -1.27 -9.70
N LYS A 522 1.92 -0.61 -9.88
CA LYS A 522 2.04 0.73 -10.46
C LYS A 522 2.94 0.71 -11.69
N GLY A 523 2.43 1.10 -12.84
CA GLY A 523 3.19 1.16 -14.10
C GLY A 523 3.80 2.54 -14.39
N SER A 524 3.37 3.60 -13.69
CA SER A 524 3.85 4.97 -13.90
C SER A 524 3.73 5.79 -12.62
N VAL A 525 4.42 6.93 -12.56
CA VAL A 525 4.30 7.90 -11.44
C VAL A 525 2.86 8.40 -11.32
N ASP A 526 2.20 8.68 -12.44
CA ASP A 526 0.80 9.14 -12.46
C ASP A 526 -0.15 8.08 -11.88
N SER A 527 0.17 6.79 -12.02
CA SER A 527 -0.63 5.72 -11.44
C SER A 527 -0.58 5.72 -9.90
N VAL A 528 0.49 6.20 -9.28
CA VAL A 528 0.57 6.37 -7.82
C VAL A 528 -0.46 7.41 -7.38
N GLY A 529 -0.50 8.57 -8.03
CA GLY A 529 -1.49 9.62 -7.76
C GLY A 529 -2.92 9.14 -7.96
N ARG A 530 -3.22 8.47 -9.08
CA ARG A 530 -4.55 7.93 -9.37
C ARG A 530 -5.02 6.93 -8.31
N HIS A 531 -4.20 5.97 -7.92
CA HIS A 531 -4.57 4.99 -6.88
C HIS A 531 -4.77 5.63 -5.51
N THR A 532 -3.98 6.65 -5.18
CA THR A 532 -4.17 7.44 -3.96
C THR A 532 -5.51 8.17 -3.97
N THR A 533 -5.87 8.81 -5.09
CA THR A 533 -7.17 9.47 -5.25
C THR A 533 -8.33 8.45 -5.18
N MET A 534 -8.19 7.30 -5.85
CA MET A 534 -9.19 6.23 -5.78
C MET A 534 -9.36 5.68 -4.36
N ALA A 535 -8.28 5.60 -3.56
CA ALA A 535 -8.37 5.17 -2.17
C ALA A 535 -9.24 6.13 -1.34
N ILE A 536 -9.12 7.44 -1.56
CA ILE A 536 -9.96 8.45 -0.91
C ILE A 536 -11.42 8.31 -1.36
N ILE A 537 -11.66 8.25 -2.68
CA ILE A 537 -13.01 8.17 -3.25
C ILE A 537 -13.73 6.93 -2.74
N TYR A 538 -13.11 5.74 -2.85
CA TYR A 538 -13.73 4.49 -2.42
C TYR A 538 -13.97 4.46 -0.92
N SER A 539 -13.05 4.97 -0.10
CA SER A 539 -13.25 5.09 1.35
C SER A 539 -14.45 5.99 1.65
N THR A 540 -14.57 7.14 0.98
CA THR A 540 -15.69 8.07 1.16
C THR A 540 -17.03 7.46 0.72
N VAL A 541 -17.06 6.78 -0.43
CA VAL A 541 -18.26 6.08 -0.92
C VAL A 541 -18.68 4.97 0.05
N MET A 542 -17.73 4.19 0.56
CA MET A 542 -18.05 3.13 1.53
C MET A 542 -18.58 3.69 2.85
N VAL A 543 -18.04 4.82 3.32
CA VAL A 543 -18.60 5.51 4.49
C VAL A 543 -20.04 5.95 4.22
N ALA A 544 -20.33 6.54 3.06
CA ALA A 544 -21.67 6.96 2.69
C ALA A 544 -22.66 5.78 2.59
N VAL A 545 -22.23 4.65 2.03
CA VAL A 545 -23.03 3.42 1.95
C VAL A 545 -23.36 2.89 3.35
N VAL A 546 -22.41 2.88 4.27
CA VAL A 546 -22.63 2.46 5.65
C VAL A 546 -23.60 3.42 6.35
N GLU A 547 -23.44 4.75 6.19
CA GLU A 547 -24.37 5.73 6.76
C GLU A 547 -25.80 5.54 6.24
N LEU A 548 -25.95 5.31 4.94
CA LEU A 548 -27.25 4.99 4.35
C LEU A 548 -27.85 3.72 4.95
N GLY A 549 -27.04 2.68 5.16
CA GLY A 549 -27.46 1.43 5.80
C GLY A 549 -27.96 1.66 7.24
N PHE A 550 -27.27 2.49 8.01
CA PHE A 550 -27.71 2.87 9.36
C PHE A 550 -28.96 3.77 9.34
N ALA A 551 -29.09 4.67 8.37
CA ALA A 551 -30.24 5.55 8.24
C ALA A 551 -31.53 4.77 7.90
N LEU A 552 -31.45 3.74 7.06
CA LEU A 552 -32.59 2.92 6.66
C LEU A 552 -33.03 1.92 7.74
N LYS A 553 -32.17 1.67 8.76
CA LYS A 553 -32.42 0.74 9.89
C LYS A 553 -33.01 -0.64 9.51
N PRO A 554 -32.66 -1.27 8.37
CA PRO A 554 -33.24 -2.57 7.99
C PRO A 554 -32.90 -3.69 8.97
N TRP A 555 -31.82 -3.54 9.74
CA TRP A 555 -31.34 -4.55 10.69
C TRP A 555 -32.05 -4.54 12.04
N GLN A 556 -32.84 -3.52 12.38
CA GLN A 556 -33.70 -3.57 13.56
C GLN A 556 -34.76 -4.67 13.45
N PHE A 557 -35.23 -4.95 12.25
CA PHE A 557 -36.16 -6.07 12.00
C PHE A 557 -35.52 -7.45 12.17
N LEU A 558 -34.20 -7.56 11.97
CA LEU A 558 -33.47 -8.85 12.10
C LEU A 558 -33.10 -9.20 13.55
N LEU A 559 -33.06 -8.20 14.46
CA LEU A 559 -32.71 -8.38 15.87
C LEU A 559 -33.92 -8.46 16.81
N THR A 560 -35.12 -8.10 16.33
CA THR A 560 -36.36 -8.13 17.09
C THR A 560 -37.34 -9.22 16.67
N GLY A 561 -36.94 -10.10 15.70
CA GLY A 561 -37.74 -11.23 15.24
C GLY A 561 -37.45 -12.52 15.99
#